data_453b0c60dc83f4e7dc83e1706260f40f
#
_entry.id   453b0c60dc83f4e7dc83e1706260f40f
#
_cell.length_a   1.000
_cell.length_b   1.000
_cell.length_c   1.000
_cell.angle_alpha   90.00
_cell.angle_beta   90.00
_cell.angle_gamma   90.00
#
_symmetry.space_group_name_H-M   'P 1'
#
loop_
_entity.id
_entity.type
_entity.pdbx_description
1 polymer ?
#
loop_
_entity_poly.entity_id
_entity_poly.type
_entity_poly.pdbx_seq_one_letter_code
_entity_poly.pdbx_strand_id
1 'polypeptide(L)'
;MRTAVLFACVTILPAGLAAQPASSLSADVREFVQVDAPVVALTHVQVVDGTGAPAASDQTIVLRAGRIAAVGPSDTVAVPGGAEVLDLTGHTVIPGFIGLHDHTFYMTRGRRVQLNFSAPRLYLASGVTTIRTTGAFSPYSELNLKSSIATGELVGPRMYITGPYITGAGASTQMKAVSSPEDARRVVAYWAEEGVDWFKAYTRIGHDELAAAIDEAHKLGLKVTGHLGVVTYSEAAEMGIDSLEHGLYA
;
A
#
# COMPACT_ATOMS: atom_id res chain seq x y z
N MET A 1 12.76 50.23 -13.97
CA MET A 1 12.40 48.97 -14.67
C MET A 1 12.30 47.85 -13.63
N ARG A 2 11.12 47.36 -13.34
CA ARG A 2 10.93 46.23 -12.41
C ARG A 2 10.74 44.98 -13.26
N THR A 3 11.70 44.09 -13.19
CA THR A 3 11.64 42.78 -13.87
C THR A 3 10.73 41.84 -13.09
N ALA A 4 9.58 41.50 -13.66
CA ALA A 4 8.70 40.51 -13.10
C ALA A 4 9.23 39.12 -13.46
N VAL A 5 9.58 38.32 -12.44
CA VAL A 5 9.91 36.92 -12.60
C VAL A 5 8.62 36.12 -12.51
N LEU A 6 8.17 35.56 -13.65
CA LEU A 6 7.06 34.61 -13.69
C LEU A 6 7.54 33.25 -13.17
N PHE A 7 7.07 32.83 -12.02
CA PHE A 7 7.17 31.43 -11.58
C PHE A 7 6.11 30.61 -12.31
N ALA A 8 6.51 29.79 -13.26
CA ALA A 8 5.66 28.76 -13.82
C ALA A 8 5.49 27.63 -12.79
N CYS A 9 4.33 27.55 -12.18
CA CYS A 9 3.94 26.42 -11.32
C CYS A 9 3.67 25.22 -12.22
N VAL A 10 4.65 24.32 -12.36
CA VAL A 10 4.43 23.02 -13.03
C VAL A 10 3.65 22.15 -12.07
N THR A 11 2.33 22.07 -12.23
CA THR A 11 1.50 21.06 -11.58
C THR A 11 1.83 19.70 -12.19
N ILE A 12 2.69 18.93 -11.51
CA ILE A 12 2.85 17.50 -11.81
C ILE A 12 1.55 16.81 -11.33
N LEU A 13 0.62 16.62 -12.25
CA LEU A 13 -0.49 15.70 -12.03
C LEU A 13 0.12 14.31 -11.81
N PRO A 14 -0.27 13.56 -10.76
CA PRO A 14 0.19 12.20 -10.61
C PRO A 14 -0.23 11.44 -11.87
N ALA A 15 0.73 10.94 -12.63
CA ALA A 15 0.48 10.04 -13.75
C ALA A 15 -0.30 8.84 -13.16
N GLY A 16 -1.59 8.76 -13.47
CA GLY A 16 -2.40 7.62 -13.07
C GLY A 16 -1.69 6.38 -13.59
N LEU A 17 -1.35 5.46 -12.71
CA LEU A 17 -0.75 4.19 -13.06
C LEU A 17 -1.68 3.51 -14.08
N ALA A 18 -1.34 3.59 -15.35
CA ALA A 18 -1.97 2.79 -16.38
C ALA A 18 -1.60 1.31 -16.13
N ALA A 19 -2.52 0.40 -16.45
CA ALA A 19 -2.18 -1.02 -16.42
C ALA A 19 -0.99 -1.28 -17.35
N GLN A 20 -0.01 -2.02 -16.86
CA GLN A 20 1.12 -2.43 -17.69
C GLN A 20 0.64 -3.48 -18.69
N PRO A 21 0.98 -3.35 -19.99
CA PRO A 21 0.67 -4.41 -20.95
C PRO A 21 1.48 -5.67 -20.60
N ALA A 22 0.92 -6.86 -20.81
CA ALA A 22 1.62 -8.11 -20.47
C ALA A 22 2.96 -8.25 -21.20
N SER A 23 3.13 -7.59 -22.34
CA SER A 23 4.41 -7.56 -23.07
C SER A 23 5.56 -6.87 -22.30
N SER A 24 5.26 -5.99 -21.35
CA SER A 24 6.26 -5.32 -20.50
C SER A 24 6.61 -6.10 -19.24
N LEU A 25 5.86 -7.17 -18.93
CA LEU A 25 6.09 -8.00 -17.76
C LEU A 25 7.19 -9.03 -18.01
N SER A 26 7.89 -9.45 -16.95
CA SER A 26 8.86 -10.56 -17.05
C SER A 26 8.17 -11.86 -17.48
N ALA A 27 8.93 -12.83 -17.98
CA ALA A 27 8.39 -14.13 -18.37
C ALA A 27 7.67 -14.82 -17.20
N ASP A 28 8.28 -14.78 -16.03
CA ASP A 28 7.75 -15.40 -14.80
C ASP A 28 6.44 -14.75 -14.32
N VAL A 29 6.26 -13.45 -14.56
CA VAL A 29 5.02 -12.74 -14.22
C VAL A 29 3.92 -13.03 -15.24
N ARG A 30 4.28 -13.14 -16.54
CA ARG A 30 3.31 -13.44 -17.59
C ARG A 30 2.59 -14.77 -17.41
N GLU A 31 3.21 -15.75 -16.76
CA GLU A 31 2.57 -17.02 -16.43
C GLU A 31 1.30 -16.88 -15.57
N PHE A 32 1.17 -15.78 -14.83
CA PHE A 32 0.01 -15.49 -13.98
C PHE A 32 -1.04 -14.60 -14.66
N VAL A 33 -0.77 -14.12 -15.89
CA VAL A 33 -1.72 -13.28 -16.64
C VAL A 33 -2.67 -14.18 -17.42
N GLN A 34 -3.94 -14.18 -17.05
CA GLN A 34 -4.97 -14.96 -17.74
C GLN A 34 -5.70 -14.16 -18.81
N VAL A 35 -5.75 -12.83 -18.66
CA VAL A 35 -6.44 -11.94 -19.59
C VAL A 35 -5.51 -10.77 -19.91
N ASP A 36 -5.17 -10.61 -21.18
CA ASP A 36 -4.33 -9.51 -21.70
C ASP A 36 -5.04 -8.80 -22.84
N ALA A 37 -6.19 -8.20 -22.53
CA ALA A 37 -6.96 -7.43 -23.48
C ALA A 37 -7.06 -5.97 -23.05
N PRO A 38 -6.99 -5.00 -23.97
CA PRO A 38 -7.09 -3.57 -23.64
C PRO A 38 -8.46 -3.17 -23.10
N VAL A 39 -9.49 -3.97 -23.43
CA VAL A 39 -10.86 -3.82 -22.92
C VAL A 39 -11.40 -5.18 -22.52
N VAL A 40 -11.89 -5.29 -21.29
CA VAL A 40 -12.50 -6.50 -20.74
C VAL A 40 -13.89 -6.17 -20.22
N ALA A 41 -14.86 -7.01 -20.52
CA ALA A 41 -16.19 -6.94 -19.94
C ALA A 41 -16.47 -8.16 -19.07
N LEU A 42 -16.75 -7.94 -17.80
CA LEU A 42 -17.24 -8.97 -16.87
C LEU A 42 -18.77 -8.87 -16.88
N THR A 43 -19.45 -9.89 -17.39
CA THR A 43 -20.91 -9.85 -17.57
C THR A 43 -21.62 -10.78 -16.60
N HIS A 44 -22.87 -10.43 -16.27
CA HIS A 44 -23.79 -11.24 -15.43
C HIS A 44 -23.26 -11.49 -14.02
N VAL A 45 -22.50 -10.55 -13.46
CA VAL A 45 -21.95 -10.66 -12.11
C VAL A 45 -22.90 -10.07 -11.06
N GLN A 46 -22.82 -10.57 -9.83
CA GLN A 46 -23.27 -9.84 -8.67
C GLN A 46 -22.17 -8.86 -8.23
N VAL A 47 -22.51 -7.62 -7.90
CA VAL A 47 -21.54 -6.61 -7.41
C VAL A 47 -21.84 -6.25 -5.96
N VAL A 48 -20.82 -6.31 -5.12
CA VAL A 48 -20.80 -5.74 -3.77
C VAL A 48 -19.72 -4.66 -3.77
N ASP A 49 -20.11 -3.40 -3.76
CA ASP A 49 -19.21 -2.26 -4.01
C ASP A 49 -18.49 -1.72 -2.76
N GLY A 50 -18.83 -2.24 -1.57
CA GLY A 50 -18.25 -1.80 -0.30
C GLY A 50 -18.86 -0.54 0.30
N THR A 51 -19.91 0.05 -0.30
CA THR A 51 -20.60 1.25 0.21
C THR A 51 -21.59 0.95 1.35
N GLY A 52 -21.88 -0.33 1.58
CA GLY A 52 -22.96 -0.77 2.49
C GLY A 52 -24.32 -0.89 1.81
N ALA A 53 -24.43 -0.58 0.52
CA ALA A 53 -25.63 -0.84 -0.26
C ALA A 53 -25.88 -2.34 -0.45
N PRO A 54 -27.12 -2.79 -0.70
CA PRO A 54 -27.40 -4.17 -1.07
C PRO A 54 -26.61 -4.60 -2.32
N ALA A 55 -26.25 -5.88 -2.37
CA ALA A 55 -25.57 -6.44 -3.55
C ALA A 55 -26.43 -6.25 -4.82
N ALA A 56 -25.84 -5.69 -5.87
CA ALA A 56 -26.48 -5.50 -7.15
C ALA A 56 -26.32 -6.75 -8.03
N SER A 57 -27.42 -7.37 -8.41
CA SER A 57 -27.41 -8.57 -9.24
C SER A 57 -27.36 -8.23 -10.72
N ASP A 58 -26.91 -9.17 -11.55
CA ASP A 58 -26.89 -9.10 -13.02
C ASP A 58 -26.26 -7.79 -13.53
N GLN A 59 -25.01 -7.55 -13.11
CA GLN A 59 -24.26 -6.36 -13.52
C GLN A 59 -23.23 -6.69 -14.59
N THR A 60 -22.92 -5.71 -15.41
CA THR A 60 -21.76 -5.71 -16.30
C THR A 60 -20.74 -4.69 -15.85
N ILE A 61 -19.47 -5.11 -15.75
CA ILE A 61 -18.33 -4.23 -15.44
C ILE A 61 -17.44 -4.16 -16.68
N VAL A 62 -17.22 -2.97 -17.20
CA VAL A 62 -16.28 -2.74 -18.30
C VAL A 62 -14.98 -2.18 -17.78
N LEU A 63 -13.89 -2.87 -18.02
CA LEU A 63 -12.53 -2.47 -17.70
C LEU A 63 -11.83 -1.97 -18.96
N ARG A 64 -11.13 -0.83 -18.87
CA ARG A 64 -10.35 -0.28 -19.98
C ARG A 64 -9.07 0.34 -19.43
N ALA A 65 -7.93 -0.04 -19.98
CA ALA A 65 -6.61 0.47 -19.57
C ALA A 65 -6.39 0.44 -18.04
N GLY A 66 -6.78 -0.67 -17.39
CA GLY A 66 -6.63 -0.86 -15.94
C GLY A 66 -7.58 -0.05 -15.07
N ARG A 67 -8.64 0.52 -15.64
CA ARG A 67 -9.66 1.29 -14.92
C ARG A 67 -11.04 0.72 -15.16
N ILE A 68 -11.92 0.88 -14.18
CA ILE A 68 -13.35 0.62 -14.34
C ILE A 68 -13.91 1.78 -15.19
N ALA A 69 -14.36 1.46 -16.40
CA ALA A 69 -14.95 2.42 -17.34
C ALA A 69 -16.47 2.53 -17.21
N ALA A 70 -17.13 1.43 -16.85
CA ALA A 70 -18.57 1.39 -16.58
C ALA A 70 -18.93 0.26 -15.61
N VAL A 71 -19.98 0.48 -14.82
CA VAL A 71 -20.65 -0.55 -14.00
C VAL A 71 -22.14 -0.27 -14.05
N GLY A 72 -22.96 -1.28 -14.24
CA GLY A 72 -24.41 -1.15 -14.24
C GLY A 72 -25.13 -2.41 -14.69
N PRO A 73 -26.48 -2.39 -14.76
CA PRO A 73 -27.26 -3.55 -15.19
C PRO A 73 -26.85 -4.07 -16.57
N SER A 74 -26.78 -5.40 -16.72
CA SER A 74 -26.29 -6.04 -17.95
C SER A 74 -27.11 -5.76 -19.19
N ASP A 75 -28.36 -5.42 -19.03
CA ASP A 75 -29.25 -4.97 -20.11
C ASP A 75 -29.04 -3.50 -20.55
N THR A 76 -28.33 -2.73 -19.73
CA THR A 76 -28.12 -1.28 -19.94
C THR A 76 -26.69 -0.94 -20.33
N VAL A 77 -25.70 -1.60 -19.73
CA VAL A 77 -24.27 -1.34 -20.01
C VAL A 77 -23.87 -1.98 -21.33
N ALA A 78 -23.57 -1.15 -22.33
CA ALA A 78 -23.08 -1.63 -23.61
C ALA A 78 -21.67 -2.23 -23.47
N VAL A 79 -21.50 -3.45 -23.93
CA VAL A 79 -20.18 -4.09 -24.08
C VAL A 79 -19.51 -3.52 -25.34
N PRO A 80 -18.32 -2.90 -25.23
CA PRO A 80 -17.63 -2.34 -26.38
C PRO A 80 -17.27 -3.42 -27.41
N GLY A 81 -17.39 -3.09 -28.69
CA GLY A 81 -16.93 -3.99 -29.76
C GLY A 81 -15.43 -4.29 -29.61
N GLY A 82 -15.06 -5.57 -29.73
CA GLY A 82 -13.69 -6.03 -29.57
C GLY A 82 -13.22 -6.19 -28.12
N ALA A 83 -14.10 -6.03 -27.13
CA ALA A 83 -13.79 -6.37 -25.74
C ALA A 83 -13.68 -7.90 -25.58
N GLU A 84 -12.75 -8.33 -24.74
CA GLU A 84 -12.76 -9.71 -24.23
C GLU A 84 -13.90 -9.83 -23.20
N VAL A 85 -14.83 -10.73 -23.45
CA VAL A 85 -16.03 -10.91 -22.62
C VAL A 85 -15.87 -12.15 -21.75
N LEU A 86 -15.96 -11.95 -20.45
CA LEU A 86 -16.01 -13.03 -19.46
C LEU A 86 -17.43 -13.10 -18.90
N ASP A 87 -18.17 -14.13 -19.26
CA ASP A 87 -19.44 -14.45 -18.61
C ASP A 87 -19.16 -15.05 -17.23
N LEU A 88 -19.50 -14.32 -16.21
CA LEU A 88 -19.27 -14.69 -14.80
C LEU A 88 -20.59 -14.91 -14.06
N THR A 89 -21.60 -15.43 -14.76
CA THR A 89 -22.87 -15.83 -14.14
C THR A 89 -22.65 -16.68 -12.88
N GLY A 90 -23.27 -16.29 -11.78
CA GLY A 90 -23.12 -16.96 -10.48
C GLY A 90 -21.89 -16.53 -9.67
N HIS A 91 -21.06 -15.61 -10.17
CA HIS A 91 -19.95 -15.05 -9.42
C HIS A 91 -20.29 -13.70 -8.81
N THR A 92 -19.61 -13.37 -7.72
CA THR A 92 -19.69 -12.07 -7.07
C THR A 92 -18.36 -11.33 -7.21
N VAL A 93 -18.42 -10.10 -7.66
CA VAL A 93 -17.27 -9.18 -7.75
C VAL A 93 -17.30 -8.23 -6.56
N ILE A 94 -16.17 -8.12 -5.91
CA ILE A 94 -15.93 -7.19 -4.79
C ILE A 94 -14.68 -6.35 -5.08
N PRO A 95 -14.50 -5.18 -4.46
CA PRO A 95 -13.20 -4.49 -4.46
C PRO A 95 -12.10 -5.40 -3.89
N GLY A 96 -10.91 -5.32 -4.46
CA GLY A 96 -9.76 -6.04 -3.90
C GLY A 96 -9.50 -5.62 -2.44
N PHE A 97 -9.15 -6.59 -1.60
CA PHE A 97 -8.85 -6.30 -0.21
C PHE A 97 -7.61 -5.42 -0.07
N ILE A 98 -7.63 -4.57 0.96
CA ILE A 98 -6.50 -3.71 1.34
C ILE A 98 -6.02 -4.13 2.72
N GLY A 99 -4.81 -4.67 2.79
CA GLY A 99 -4.15 -4.98 4.05
C GLY A 99 -3.48 -3.73 4.64
N LEU A 100 -3.91 -3.32 5.83
CA LEU A 100 -3.37 -2.14 6.51
C LEU A 100 -2.31 -2.49 7.55
N HIS A 101 -2.13 -3.77 7.85
CA HIS A 101 -1.14 -4.28 8.79
C HIS A 101 -0.55 -5.59 8.28
N ASP A 102 0.39 -5.47 7.36
CA ASP A 102 1.01 -6.62 6.73
C ASP A 102 2.53 -6.64 6.90
N HIS A 103 3.13 -7.80 6.70
CA HIS A 103 4.57 -7.99 6.73
C HIS A 103 4.99 -8.90 5.57
N THR A 104 6.19 -8.65 5.05
CA THR A 104 6.85 -9.52 4.08
C THR A 104 7.87 -10.44 4.73
N PHE A 105 7.86 -10.55 6.06
CA PHE A 105 8.66 -11.46 6.84
C PHE A 105 7.79 -12.24 7.83
N TYR A 106 8.29 -13.41 8.28
CA TYR A 106 7.67 -14.19 9.34
C TYR A 106 8.69 -14.64 10.37
N MET A 107 8.19 -14.86 11.60
CA MET A 107 8.96 -15.45 12.69
C MET A 107 8.72 -16.96 12.69
N THR A 108 9.78 -17.76 12.56
CA THR A 108 9.71 -19.20 12.73
C THR A 108 10.83 -19.70 13.63
N ARG A 109 10.50 -20.38 14.71
CA ARG A 109 11.45 -20.93 15.68
C ARG A 109 12.52 -19.91 16.12
N GLY A 110 12.12 -18.68 16.43
CA GLY A 110 13.01 -17.59 16.84
C GLY A 110 13.85 -16.96 15.72
N ARG A 111 13.64 -17.36 14.48
CA ARG A 111 14.27 -16.75 13.29
C ARG A 111 13.29 -15.88 12.54
N ARG A 112 13.78 -14.80 11.97
CA ARG A 112 13.06 -13.97 11.02
C ARG A 112 13.41 -14.42 9.62
N VAL A 113 12.40 -14.71 8.81
CA VAL A 113 12.55 -15.14 7.43
C VAL A 113 11.86 -14.11 6.54
N GLN A 114 12.62 -13.48 5.64
CA GLN A 114 12.08 -12.59 4.63
C GLN A 114 11.47 -13.43 3.51
N LEU A 115 10.22 -13.09 3.12
CA LEU A 115 9.42 -13.87 2.18
C LEU A 115 9.09 -13.05 0.91
N ASN A 116 10.08 -12.40 0.33
CA ASN A 116 9.91 -11.52 -0.83
C ASN A 116 9.32 -12.21 -2.06
N PHE A 117 9.47 -13.53 -2.16
CA PHE A 117 8.92 -14.30 -3.27
C PHE A 117 7.52 -14.83 -2.99
N SER A 118 7.29 -15.42 -1.83
CA SER A 118 6.05 -16.12 -1.51
C SER A 118 4.97 -15.21 -0.94
N ALA A 119 5.31 -14.27 -0.04
CA ALA A 119 4.32 -13.42 0.60
C ALA A 119 3.50 -12.58 -0.40
N PRO A 120 4.12 -11.86 -1.37
CA PRO A 120 3.35 -11.08 -2.33
C PRO A 120 2.37 -11.90 -3.18
N ARG A 121 2.79 -13.11 -3.58
CA ARG A 121 1.92 -14.03 -4.32
C ARG A 121 0.75 -14.54 -3.49
N LEU A 122 1.00 -14.88 -2.22
CA LEU A 122 -0.05 -15.31 -1.29
C LEU A 122 -1.06 -14.20 -1.01
N TYR A 123 -0.61 -12.95 -0.88
CA TYR A 123 -1.52 -11.81 -0.76
C TYR A 123 -2.46 -11.72 -1.96
N LEU A 124 -1.93 -11.72 -3.18
CA LEU A 124 -2.77 -11.67 -4.39
C LEU A 124 -3.68 -12.89 -4.50
N ALA A 125 -3.18 -14.10 -4.24
CA ALA A 125 -3.98 -15.32 -4.27
C ALA A 125 -5.13 -15.31 -3.26
N SER A 126 -5.01 -14.50 -2.19
CA SER A 126 -6.05 -14.27 -1.18
C SER A 126 -6.96 -13.08 -1.50
N GLY A 127 -6.82 -12.47 -2.67
CA GLY A 127 -7.61 -11.29 -3.07
C GLY A 127 -7.12 -9.95 -2.48
N VAL A 128 -5.96 -9.94 -1.82
CA VAL A 128 -5.35 -8.70 -1.29
C VAL A 128 -4.55 -8.03 -2.39
N THR A 129 -5.07 -6.92 -2.91
CA THR A 129 -4.51 -6.19 -4.06
C THR A 129 -3.63 -5.00 -3.67
N THR A 130 -3.70 -4.59 -2.43
CA THR A 130 -2.89 -3.49 -1.87
C THR A 130 -2.51 -3.84 -0.44
N ILE A 131 -1.26 -3.59 -0.06
CA ILE A 131 -0.79 -3.73 1.32
C ILE A 131 -0.04 -2.49 1.79
N ARG A 132 -0.14 -2.21 3.08
CA ARG A 132 0.78 -1.35 3.81
C ARG A 132 1.59 -2.24 4.75
N THR A 133 2.92 -2.27 4.58
CA THR A 133 3.76 -2.93 5.58
C THR A 133 3.76 -2.11 6.87
N THR A 134 3.93 -2.76 8.03
CA THR A 134 3.84 -2.09 9.33
C THR A 134 5.12 -2.21 10.13
N GLY A 135 6.18 -1.70 9.54
CA GLY A 135 7.55 -1.76 10.03
C GLY A 135 8.34 -2.89 9.38
N ALA A 136 9.55 -2.58 9.01
CA ALA A 136 10.45 -3.49 8.33
C ALA A 136 11.69 -3.80 9.18
N PHE A 137 12.13 -5.06 9.18
CA PHE A 137 13.44 -5.45 9.66
C PHE A 137 14.51 -5.31 8.57
N SER A 138 14.09 -5.26 7.32
CA SER A 138 14.95 -5.07 6.15
C SER A 138 14.28 -4.09 5.17
N PRO A 139 14.28 -2.77 5.47
CA PRO A 139 13.52 -1.79 4.70
C PRO A 139 13.92 -1.75 3.22
N TYR A 140 15.22 -1.83 2.91
CA TYR A 140 15.68 -1.87 1.51
C TYR A 140 15.17 -3.10 0.75
N SER A 141 15.03 -4.24 1.44
CA SER A 141 14.45 -5.43 0.82
C SER A 141 12.99 -5.20 0.41
N GLU A 142 12.21 -4.49 1.24
CA GLU A 142 10.82 -4.15 0.95
C GLU A 142 10.71 -3.07 -0.15
N LEU A 143 11.60 -2.06 -0.13
CA LEU A 143 11.66 -1.04 -1.19
C LEU A 143 12.01 -1.65 -2.56
N ASN A 144 12.99 -2.56 -2.59
CA ASN A 144 13.35 -3.29 -3.80
C ASN A 144 12.20 -4.17 -4.28
N LEU A 145 11.51 -4.86 -3.36
CA LEU A 145 10.33 -5.66 -3.69
C LEU A 145 9.21 -4.80 -4.29
N LYS A 146 8.90 -3.65 -3.68
CA LYS A 146 7.95 -2.67 -4.22
C LYS A 146 8.33 -2.25 -5.64
N SER A 147 9.61 -1.94 -5.87
CA SER A 147 10.13 -1.55 -7.18
C SER A 147 9.97 -2.68 -8.21
N SER A 148 10.40 -3.91 -7.88
CA SER A 148 10.31 -5.06 -8.80
C SER A 148 8.86 -5.44 -9.14
N ILE A 149 7.92 -5.26 -8.21
CA ILE A 149 6.49 -5.42 -8.51
C ILE A 149 6.01 -4.29 -9.43
N ALA A 150 6.39 -3.05 -9.14
CA ALA A 150 5.98 -1.88 -9.94
C ALA A 150 6.54 -1.91 -11.37
N THR A 151 7.72 -2.51 -11.58
CA THR A 151 8.33 -2.69 -12.92
C THR A 151 7.87 -3.95 -13.64
N GLY A 152 7.05 -4.79 -13.00
CA GLY A 152 6.54 -6.04 -13.61
C GLY A 152 7.56 -7.19 -13.62
N GLU A 153 8.59 -7.13 -12.78
CA GLU A 153 9.56 -8.21 -12.60
C GLU A 153 9.10 -9.28 -11.62
N LEU A 154 8.25 -8.90 -10.65
CA LEU A 154 7.67 -9.81 -9.65
C LEU A 154 6.16 -9.67 -9.56
N VAL A 155 5.50 -10.76 -9.20
CA VAL A 155 4.06 -10.80 -8.90
C VAL A 155 3.82 -10.34 -7.47
N GLY A 156 2.91 -9.37 -7.28
CA GLY A 156 2.54 -8.91 -5.94
C GLY A 156 1.49 -7.81 -5.96
N PRO A 157 0.94 -7.47 -4.78
CA PRO A 157 0.01 -6.37 -4.63
C PRO A 157 0.73 -5.02 -4.74
N ARG A 158 -0.02 -3.94 -4.88
CA ARG A 158 0.54 -2.60 -4.67
C ARG A 158 1.04 -2.48 -3.24
N MET A 159 2.26 -1.96 -3.06
CA MET A 159 2.88 -1.88 -1.74
C MET A 159 3.09 -0.44 -1.30
N TYR A 160 2.66 -0.15 -0.08
CA TYR A 160 3.05 1.03 0.69
C TYR A 160 4.01 0.57 1.79
N ILE A 161 5.23 1.12 1.78
CA ILE A 161 6.30 0.66 2.67
C ILE A 161 6.38 1.58 3.88
N THR A 162 6.30 1.01 5.07
CA THR A 162 6.77 1.70 6.27
C THR A 162 8.27 1.44 6.44
N GLY A 163 9.00 2.45 6.83
CA GLY A 163 10.42 2.33 7.12
C GLY A 163 10.74 1.33 8.25
N PRO A 164 11.95 1.37 8.81
CA PRO A 164 12.29 0.52 9.93
C PRO A 164 11.41 0.81 11.15
N TYR A 165 11.30 -0.15 12.04
CA TYR A 165 10.74 0.13 13.36
C TYR A 165 11.55 1.20 14.07
N ILE A 166 10.91 2.31 14.47
CA ILE A 166 11.51 3.37 15.26
C ILE A 166 11.10 3.15 16.71
N THR A 167 12.05 2.92 17.60
CA THR A 167 11.79 2.53 18.99
C THR A 167 12.83 3.12 19.94
N GLY A 168 12.64 2.95 21.25
CA GLY A 168 13.63 3.29 22.27
C GLY A 168 14.62 2.16 22.54
N ALA A 169 15.55 2.41 23.43
CA ALA A 169 16.61 1.46 23.83
C ALA A 169 16.05 0.14 24.38
N GLY A 170 16.78 -0.94 24.21
CA GLY A 170 16.46 -2.27 24.73
C GLY A 170 15.42 -3.04 23.93
N ALA A 171 15.05 -2.56 22.74
CA ALA A 171 14.30 -3.34 21.76
C ALA A 171 15.21 -4.29 20.96
N SER A 172 14.66 -4.96 19.94
CA SER A 172 15.46 -5.83 19.07
C SER A 172 16.58 -5.07 18.37
N THR A 173 17.74 -5.70 18.21
CA THR A 173 18.90 -5.15 17.48
C THR A 173 18.63 -4.84 16.01
N GLN A 174 17.56 -5.40 15.45
CA GLN A 174 17.12 -5.12 14.07
C GLN A 174 16.14 -3.95 13.96
N MET A 175 15.80 -3.33 15.08
CA MET A 175 14.97 -2.13 15.13
C MET A 175 15.86 -0.91 15.35
N LYS A 176 15.47 0.23 14.76
CA LYS A 176 16.22 1.47 14.96
C LYS A 176 15.85 2.08 16.31
N ALA A 177 16.72 1.94 17.29
CA ALA A 177 16.61 2.65 18.55
C ALA A 177 17.00 4.13 18.35
N VAL A 178 16.14 5.03 18.79
CA VAL A 178 16.39 6.47 18.85
C VAL A 178 16.57 6.88 20.31
N SER A 179 17.40 7.89 20.56
CA SER A 179 17.81 8.32 21.88
C SER A 179 17.57 9.81 22.15
N SER A 180 17.06 10.52 21.15
CA SER A 180 16.66 11.92 21.28
C SER A 180 15.69 12.32 20.16
N PRO A 181 14.96 13.43 20.31
CA PRO A 181 14.14 14.02 19.27
C PRO A 181 14.90 14.27 17.96
N GLU A 182 16.15 14.74 18.03
CA GLU A 182 16.99 15.00 16.85
C GLU A 182 17.37 13.69 16.13
N ASP A 183 17.61 12.60 16.88
CA ASP A 183 17.87 11.29 16.31
C ASP A 183 16.62 10.76 15.60
N ALA A 184 15.44 10.91 16.20
CA ALA A 184 14.18 10.53 15.57
C ALA A 184 13.94 11.30 14.25
N ARG A 185 14.15 12.62 14.22
CA ARG A 185 14.06 13.43 13.00
C ARG A 185 15.03 12.97 11.91
N ARG A 186 16.29 12.71 12.26
CA ARG A 186 17.28 12.21 11.28
C ARG A 186 16.87 10.88 10.67
N VAL A 187 16.32 9.96 11.47
CA VAL A 187 15.83 8.67 10.98
C VAL A 187 14.67 8.85 10.03
N VAL A 188 13.72 9.71 10.38
CA VAL A 188 12.56 10.01 9.51
C VAL A 188 13.01 10.66 8.21
N ALA A 189 13.84 11.69 8.26
CA ALA A 189 14.34 12.38 7.08
C ALA A 189 15.09 11.43 6.13
N TYR A 190 15.99 10.60 6.68
CA TYR A 190 16.75 9.63 5.89
C TYR A 190 15.84 8.65 5.14
N TRP A 191 14.90 8.00 5.84
CA TRP A 191 14.06 7.00 5.20
C TRP A 191 12.98 7.60 4.30
N ALA A 192 12.57 8.85 4.54
CA ALA A 192 11.73 9.60 3.62
C ALA A 192 12.45 9.82 2.28
N GLU A 193 13.75 10.20 2.32
CA GLU A 193 14.59 10.36 1.13
C GLU A 193 14.80 9.04 0.39
N GLU A 194 14.88 7.90 1.10
CA GLU A 194 14.94 6.55 0.52
C GLU A 194 13.60 6.08 -0.08
N GLY A 195 12.51 6.82 0.10
CA GLY A 195 11.23 6.60 -0.57
C GLY A 195 10.24 5.69 0.15
N VAL A 196 10.31 5.61 1.50
CA VAL A 196 9.24 4.99 2.27
C VAL A 196 7.98 5.84 2.25
N ASP A 197 6.81 5.19 2.40
CA ASP A 197 5.52 5.88 2.36
C ASP A 197 4.99 6.24 3.76
N TRP A 198 5.43 5.51 4.78
CA TRP A 198 5.00 5.64 6.17
C TRP A 198 6.14 5.37 7.14
N PHE A 199 5.91 5.65 8.44
CA PHE A 199 6.79 5.28 9.54
C PHE A 199 6.08 4.43 10.58
N LYS A 200 6.81 3.52 11.25
CA LYS A 200 6.32 2.68 12.33
C LYS A 200 7.02 3.01 13.63
N ALA A 201 6.29 3.69 14.53
CA ALA A 201 6.69 3.79 15.93
C ALA A 201 6.44 2.47 16.67
N TYR A 202 7.33 2.10 17.59
CA TYR A 202 7.24 0.83 18.29
C TYR A 202 7.37 0.98 19.80
N THR A 203 7.12 -0.08 20.52
CA THR A 203 6.73 -0.15 21.93
C THR A 203 7.55 0.65 22.94
N ARG A 204 8.81 0.95 22.65
CA ARG A 204 9.74 1.61 23.59
C ARG A 204 10.12 3.04 23.20
N ILE A 205 9.48 3.61 22.18
CA ILE A 205 9.72 4.99 21.80
C ILE A 205 9.23 5.93 22.92
N GLY A 206 10.03 6.93 23.28
CA GLY A 206 9.64 7.93 24.26
C GLY A 206 8.71 9.00 23.70
N HIS A 207 8.12 9.81 24.59
CA HIS A 207 7.15 10.85 24.19
C HIS A 207 7.77 11.90 23.28
N ASP A 208 8.93 12.43 23.64
CA ASP A 208 9.59 13.49 22.88
C ASP A 208 10.09 12.98 21.52
N GLU A 209 10.61 11.75 21.47
CA GLU A 209 11.06 11.11 20.24
C GLU A 209 9.88 10.80 19.30
N LEU A 210 8.73 10.35 19.85
CA LEU A 210 7.53 10.10 19.05
C LEU A 210 6.97 11.41 18.48
N ALA A 211 6.84 12.44 19.30
CA ALA A 211 6.38 13.76 18.85
C ALA A 211 7.28 14.33 17.74
N ALA A 212 8.61 14.18 17.89
CA ALA A 212 9.57 14.62 16.90
C ALA A 212 9.48 13.80 15.58
N ALA A 213 9.26 12.49 15.69
CA ALA A 213 9.07 11.63 14.50
C ALA A 213 7.80 11.99 13.73
N ILE A 214 6.68 12.23 14.44
CA ILE A 214 5.40 12.64 13.85
C ILE A 214 5.55 14.00 13.15
N ASP A 215 6.08 15.00 13.85
CA ASP A 215 6.27 16.35 13.31
C ASP A 215 7.15 16.33 12.05
N GLU A 216 8.24 15.57 12.04
CA GLU A 216 9.13 15.48 10.88
C GLU A 216 8.47 14.74 9.71
N ALA A 217 7.77 13.64 9.98
CA ALA A 217 7.04 12.90 8.95
C ALA A 217 5.97 13.80 8.29
N HIS A 218 5.21 14.55 9.09
CA HIS A 218 4.18 15.45 8.57
C HIS A 218 4.75 16.61 7.74
N LYS A 219 5.91 17.18 8.12
CA LYS A 219 6.60 18.18 7.30
C LYS A 219 6.97 17.66 5.92
N LEU A 220 7.27 16.36 5.83
CA LEU A 220 7.61 15.69 4.58
C LEU A 220 6.37 15.10 3.84
N GLY A 221 5.15 15.35 4.36
CA GLY A 221 3.91 14.84 3.79
C GLY A 221 3.69 13.34 3.99
N LEU A 222 4.43 12.72 4.92
CA LEU A 222 4.36 11.30 5.27
C LEU A 222 3.61 11.09 6.57
N LYS A 223 3.32 9.84 6.91
CA LYS A 223 2.46 9.44 8.01
C LYS A 223 3.15 8.50 8.98
N VAL A 224 2.66 8.47 10.22
CA VAL A 224 3.19 7.61 11.29
C VAL A 224 2.10 6.69 11.81
N THR A 225 2.42 5.40 11.93
CA THR A 225 1.59 4.42 12.64
C THR A 225 2.33 3.91 13.89
N GLY A 226 1.59 3.45 14.90
CA GLY A 226 2.18 3.06 16.18
C GLY A 226 1.68 1.73 16.75
N HIS A 227 2.64 0.85 17.13
CA HIS A 227 2.43 -0.20 18.12
C HIS A 227 3.11 0.27 19.41
N LEU A 228 2.37 0.99 20.22
CA LEU A 228 2.90 1.75 21.33
C LEU A 228 2.86 0.94 22.65
N GLY A 229 3.70 1.31 23.58
CA GLY A 229 3.77 0.69 24.89
C GLY A 229 4.18 1.67 25.99
N VAL A 230 5.18 2.53 25.76
CA VAL A 230 5.59 3.58 26.69
C VAL A 230 4.63 4.79 26.59
N VAL A 231 4.31 5.19 25.37
CA VAL A 231 3.34 6.25 25.08
C VAL A 231 1.96 5.61 24.96
N THR A 232 0.96 6.18 25.63
CA THR A 232 -0.43 5.74 25.53
C THR A 232 -1.05 6.12 24.17
N TYR A 233 -2.13 5.47 23.79
CA TYR A 233 -2.84 5.78 22.54
C TYR A 233 -3.46 7.19 22.57
N SER A 234 -3.93 7.63 23.75
CA SER A 234 -4.48 8.98 23.92
C SER A 234 -3.41 10.04 23.72
N GLU A 235 -2.24 9.90 24.36
CA GLU A 235 -1.11 10.81 24.18
C GLU A 235 -0.64 10.85 22.72
N ALA A 236 -0.53 9.70 22.07
CA ALA A 236 -0.14 9.64 20.67
C ALA A 236 -1.18 10.31 19.73
N ALA A 237 -2.47 10.17 20.04
CA ALA A 237 -3.53 10.85 19.30
C ALA A 237 -3.44 12.38 19.47
N GLU A 238 -3.14 12.86 20.67
CA GLU A 238 -2.89 14.29 20.94
C GLU A 238 -1.65 14.82 20.21
N MET A 239 -0.62 13.98 20.00
CA MET A 239 0.55 14.29 19.19
C MET A 239 0.24 14.29 17.69
N GLY A 240 -0.93 13.78 17.27
CA GLY A 240 -1.35 13.74 15.87
C GLY A 240 -0.91 12.48 15.10
N ILE A 241 -0.69 11.34 15.77
CA ILE A 241 -0.38 10.09 15.06
C ILE A 241 -1.49 9.70 14.09
N ASP A 242 -1.14 9.22 12.90
CA ASP A 242 -2.11 8.96 11.83
C ASP A 242 -2.84 7.62 11.96
N SER A 243 -2.22 6.64 12.62
CA SER A 243 -2.80 5.29 12.77
C SER A 243 -2.27 4.61 14.04
N LEU A 244 -3.12 3.82 14.66
CA LEU A 244 -2.79 2.98 15.81
C LEU A 244 -3.03 1.52 15.46
N GLU A 245 -2.11 0.66 15.84
CA GLU A 245 -2.11 -0.76 15.49
C GLU A 245 -2.69 -1.61 16.63
N HIS A 246 -3.21 -2.81 16.28
CA HIS A 246 -3.70 -3.85 17.19
C HIS A 246 -4.95 -3.51 18.00
N GLY A 247 -5.68 -2.46 17.64
CA GLY A 247 -6.90 -2.08 18.34
C GLY A 247 -6.64 -1.49 19.73
N LEU A 248 -7.71 -1.39 20.51
CA LEU A 248 -7.69 -0.75 21.82
C LEU A 248 -7.17 -1.73 22.90
N TYR A 249 -5.89 -1.97 22.94
CA TYR A 249 -5.22 -2.45 24.15
C TYR A 249 -4.81 -1.22 24.94
N ALA A 250 -5.71 -0.79 25.81
CA ALA A 250 -5.43 0.24 26.80
C ALA A 250 -4.64 -0.37 27.97
#